data_fa69d512c04b7dc3db1c51f5d42cb4d5
#
_entry.id   fa69d512c04b7dc3db1c51f5d42cb4d5
#
_cell.length_a   1.000
_cell.length_b   1.000
_cell.length_c   1.000
_cell.angle_alpha   90.00
_cell.angle_beta   90.00
_cell.angle_gamma   90.00
#
_symmetry.space_group_name_H-M   'P 1'
#
loop_
_entity.id
_entity.type
_entity.pdbx_description
1 polymer ?
#
loop_
_entity_poly.entity_id
_entity_poly.type
_entity_poly.pdbx_seq_one_letter_code
_entity_poly.pdbx_strand_id
1 'polypeptide(L)'
;MIADAARLGYLDGAVLDLSYGHGKFWKQWRPDELTTNDLDPTKGHHHFDVNDPAPDHWVEAFDAVVWDGPYRLSGTRDRGDFDEQYGLGKPANANATMALLRAGVDFAELCTRPGGHVLIKSQPQVVSGHKVWQPRLLVEHGEKGGLTLVDELLLVRPPRPQPAGRRQVHSRSNYSVLSIMRKPKTKGANRNRGETSTRKVLV
;
A
#
# COMPACT_ATOMS: atom_id res chain seq x y z
N MET A 1 1.04 -1.48 -13.92
CA MET A 1 1.03 -0.90 -12.57
C MET A 1 2.32 -1.21 -11.80
N ILE A 2 2.62 -2.47 -11.40
CA ILE A 2 3.86 -2.73 -10.63
C ILE A 2 5.13 -2.49 -11.46
N ALA A 3 5.15 -2.93 -12.71
CA ALA A 3 6.26 -2.66 -13.64
C ALA A 3 6.42 -1.16 -13.94
N ASP A 4 5.35 -0.38 -13.85
CA ASP A 4 5.41 1.07 -14.03
C ASP A 4 5.99 1.73 -12.78
N ALA A 5 5.58 1.28 -11.58
CA ALA A 5 6.15 1.74 -10.32
C ALA A 5 7.66 1.44 -10.26
N ALA A 6 8.09 0.26 -10.72
CA ALA A 6 9.51 -0.11 -10.80
C ALA A 6 10.27 0.79 -11.77
N ARG A 7 9.74 1.03 -12.98
CA ARG A 7 10.39 1.94 -13.96
C ARG A 7 10.55 3.37 -13.46
N LEU A 8 9.69 3.79 -12.53
CA LEU A 8 9.75 5.11 -11.89
C LEU A 8 10.68 5.13 -10.66
N GLY A 9 11.31 4.00 -10.31
CA GLY A 9 12.25 3.90 -9.19
C GLY A 9 11.59 3.79 -7.81
N TYR A 10 10.28 3.52 -7.74
CA TYR A 10 9.57 3.40 -6.45
C TYR A 10 9.79 2.05 -5.75
N LEU A 11 10.44 1.10 -6.41
CA LEU A 11 10.67 -0.27 -5.93
C LEU A 11 12.15 -0.67 -6.00
N ASP A 12 13.05 0.31 -5.99
CA ASP A 12 14.49 0.06 -5.96
C ASP A 12 14.91 -0.44 -4.57
N GLY A 13 15.86 -1.39 -4.53
CA GLY A 13 16.43 -1.96 -3.31
C GLY A 13 15.60 -3.07 -2.67
N ALA A 14 15.64 -3.17 -1.33
CA ALA A 14 14.94 -4.18 -0.56
C ALA A 14 13.43 -3.87 -0.47
N VAL A 15 12.59 -4.79 -0.94
CA VAL A 15 11.14 -4.64 -1.00
C VAL A 15 10.46 -5.66 -0.08
N LEU A 16 9.48 -5.19 0.71
CA LEU A 16 8.58 -6.03 1.49
C LEU A 16 7.18 -6.01 0.87
N ASP A 17 6.62 -7.19 0.61
CA ASP A 17 5.19 -7.36 0.30
C ASP A 17 4.47 -7.90 1.54
N LEU A 18 3.56 -7.11 2.11
CA LEU A 18 2.80 -7.45 3.32
C LEU A 18 1.62 -8.40 3.05
N SER A 19 1.25 -8.61 1.80
CA SER A 19 0.03 -9.34 1.39
C SER A 19 0.24 -10.16 0.12
N TYR A 20 1.27 -10.99 0.13
CA TYR A 20 1.81 -11.66 -1.06
C TYR A 20 0.78 -12.51 -1.83
N GLY A 21 -0.13 -13.20 -1.14
CA GLY A 21 -1.11 -14.08 -1.75
C GLY A 21 -0.44 -15.15 -2.62
N HIS A 22 -0.88 -15.27 -3.84
CA HIS A 22 -0.29 -16.16 -4.84
C HIS A 22 0.78 -15.48 -5.72
N GLY A 23 1.36 -14.38 -5.29
CA GLY A 23 2.38 -13.63 -6.04
C GLY A 23 1.90 -13.04 -7.36
N LYS A 24 0.57 -12.92 -7.56
CA LYS A 24 0.00 -12.41 -8.82
C LYS A 24 0.40 -10.96 -9.09
N PHE A 25 0.67 -10.19 -8.04
CA PHE A 25 1.10 -8.81 -8.12
C PHE A 25 2.46 -8.69 -8.85
N TRP A 26 3.34 -9.68 -8.68
CA TRP A 26 4.72 -9.71 -9.17
C TRP A 26 4.93 -10.47 -10.49
N LYS A 27 3.88 -10.84 -11.20
CA LYS A 27 3.99 -11.65 -12.43
C LYS A 27 4.70 -10.94 -13.60
N GLN A 28 4.58 -9.61 -13.68
CA GLN A 28 5.15 -8.84 -14.81
C GLN A 28 6.52 -8.26 -14.49
N TRP A 29 6.84 -8.13 -13.22
CA TRP A 29 8.11 -7.64 -12.73
C TRP A 29 8.26 -8.03 -11.26
N ARG A 30 9.47 -8.32 -10.82
CA ARG A 30 9.79 -8.68 -9.45
C ARG A 30 11.14 -8.07 -9.07
N PRO A 31 11.32 -7.48 -7.87
CA PRO A 31 12.62 -7.02 -7.41
C PRO A 31 13.55 -8.19 -7.09
N ASP A 32 14.86 -7.95 -7.13
CA ASP A 32 15.87 -8.95 -6.78
C ASP A 32 15.78 -9.34 -5.31
N GLU A 33 15.52 -8.35 -4.43
CA GLU A 33 15.35 -8.54 -2.99
C GLU A 33 13.88 -8.35 -2.60
N LEU A 34 13.09 -9.43 -2.64
CA LEU A 34 11.69 -9.45 -2.23
C LEU A 34 11.49 -10.30 -0.99
N THR A 35 11.16 -9.65 0.12
CA THR A 35 10.62 -10.30 1.33
C THR A 35 9.10 -10.37 1.20
N THR A 36 8.53 -11.55 1.50
CA THR A 36 7.09 -11.80 1.33
C THR A 36 6.43 -12.20 2.63
N ASN A 37 5.32 -11.56 2.95
CA ASN A 37 4.48 -11.84 4.10
C ASN A 37 3.04 -12.15 3.68
N ASP A 38 2.39 -13.09 4.34
CA ASP A 38 0.96 -13.37 4.22
C ASP A 38 0.49 -14.08 5.49
N LEU A 39 -0.73 -13.81 5.96
CA LEU A 39 -1.30 -14.51 7.11
C LEU A 39 -1.55 -16.01 6.84
N ASP A 40 -1.78 -16.36 5.59
CA ASP A 40 -1.93 -17.75 5.17
C ASP A 40 -0.55 -18.45 5.14
N PRO A 41 -0.30 -19.46 6.00
CA PRO A 41 1.00 -20.11 6.09
C PRO A 41 1.39 -20.89 4.81
N THR A 42 0.48 -21.03 3.86
CA THR A 42 0.77 -21.62 2.55
C THR A 42 1.26 -20.58 1.53
N LYS A 43 1.31 -19.30 1.91
CA LYS A 43 1.68 -18.16 1.05
C LYS A 43 2.76 -17.31 1.71
N GLY A 44 3.68 -16.81 0.90
CA GLY A 44 4.79 -16.01 1.43
C GLY A 44 5.80 -16.82 2.24
N HIS A 45 6.80 -16.14 2.80
CA HIS A 45 7.84 -16.74 3.65
C HIS A 45 7.67 -16.36 5.12
N HIS A 46 6.94 -15.28 5.41
CA HIS A 46 6.65 -14.79 6.75
C HIS A 46 5.14 -14.70 6.94
N HIS A 47 4.67 -14.74 8.21
CA HIS A 47 3.24 -14.85 8.55
C HIS A 47 2.85 -13.91 9.70
N PHE A 48 3.34 -12.65 9.65
CA PHE A 48 3.02 -11.64 10.66
C PHE A 48 1.68 -10.97 10.36
N ASP A 49 0.87 -10.76 11.40
CA ASP A 49 -0.33 -9.94 11.32
C ASP A 49 0.03 -8.45 11.41
N VAL A 50 -0.51 -7.64 10.51
CA VAL A 50 -0.31 -6.18 10.54
C VAL A 50 -0.97 -5.50 11.75
N ASN A 51 -1.80 -6.21 12.52
CA ASN A 51 -2.33 -5.74 13.81
C ASN A 51 -1.39 -6.03 14.99
N ASP A 52 -0.37 -6.86 14.79
CA ASP A 52 0.64 -7.16 15.80
C ASP A 52 1.84 -6.23 15.66
N PRO A 53 2.70 -6.10 16.69
CA PRO A 53 3.95 -5.37 16.57
C PRO A 53 4.82 -5.92 15.44
N ALA A 54 5.40 -5.03 14.63
CA ALA A 54 6.36 -5.44 13.61
C ALA A 54 7.60 -6.07 14.26
N PRO A 55 8.22 -7.09 13.64
CA PRO A 55 9.48 -7.62 14.11
C PRO A 55 10.56 -6.52 14.16
N ASP A 56 11.36 -6.48 15.22
CA ASP A 56 12.40 -5.45 15.41
C ASP A 56 13.32 -5.32 14.19
N HIS A 57 13.68 -6.45 13.56
CA HIS A 57 14.57 -6.46 12.40
C HIS A 57 13.89 -5.99 11.09
N TRP A 58 12.58 -5.69 11.14
CA TRP A 58 11.85 -5.10 10.00
C TRP A 58 11.67 -3.59 10.14
N VAL A 59 11.86 -3.04 11.34
CA VAL A 59 11.71 -1.60 11.57
C VAL A 59 12.75 -0.84 10.74
N GLU A 60 12.26 0.04 9.86
CA GLU A 60 13.06 0.84 8.93
C GLU A 60 14.06 0.03 8.08
N ALA A 61 13.71 -1.23 7.75
CA ALA A 61 14.60 -2.14 7.04
C ALA A 61 14.47 -2.11 5.50
N PHE A 62 13.32 -1.67 4.98
CA PHE A 62 13.01 -1.79 3.57
C PHE A 62 13.01 -0.46 2.82
N ASP A 63 13.49 -0.47 1.56
CA ASP A 63 13.44 0.70 0.68
C ASP A 63 12.03 0.96 0.17
N ALA A 64 11.25 -0.11 -0.01
CA ALA A 64 9.84 -0.01 -0.35
C ALA A 64 9.01 -1.10 0.36
N VAL A 65 7.79 -0.73 0.77
CA VAL A 65 6.82 -1.66 1.34
C VAL A 65 5.52 -1.59 0.54
N VAL A 66 5.02 -2.75 0.11
CA VAL A 66 3.78 -2.87 -0.67
C VAL A 66 2.67 -3.45 0.21
N TRP A 67 1.51 -2.79 0.19
CA TRP A 67 0.29 -3.22 0.84
C TRP A 67 -0.86 -3.34 -0.15
N ASP A 68 -1.19 -4.56 -0.59
CA ASP A 68 -2.38 -4.92 -1.39
C ASP A 68 -3.38 -5.69 -0.52
N GLY A 69 -3.74 -5.11 0.62
CA GLY A 69 -4.63 -5.71 1.60
C GLY A 69 -6.04 -5.95 1.06
N PRO A 70 -6.89 -6.68 1.82
CA PRO A 70 -8.25 -7.01 1.40
C PRO A 70 -9.14 -5.77 1.36
N TYR A 71 -9.26 -5.14 0.21
CA TYR A 71 -9.98 -3.88 0.03
C TYR A 71 -11.50 -4.02 -0.25
N ARG A 72 -12.06 -5.26 -0.30
CA ARG A 72 -13.52 -5.46 -0.45
C ARG A 72 -14.22 -5.15 0.88
N LEU A 73 -15.02 -4.11 0.88
CA LEU A 73 -15.88 -3.81 2.02
C LEU A 73 -17.12 -4.72 1.98
N SER A 74 -17.42 -5.42 3.07
CA SER A 74 -18.60 -6.27 3.18
C SER A 74 -19.89 -5.46 3.05
N GLY A 75 -20.82 -5.96 2.27
CA GLY A 75 -22.09 -5.29 1.91
C GLY A 75 -22.61 -5.76 0.55
N THR A 76 -21.81 -6.44 -0.24
CA THR A 76 -22.21 -7.14 -1.46
C THR A 76 -22.50 -8.60 -1.15
N ARG A 77 -23.65 -9.10 -1.58
CA ARG A 77 -24.22 -10.42 -1.29
C ARG A 77 -23.44 -11.62 -1.83
N ASP A 78 -22.49 -11.43 -2.74
CA ASP A 78 -21.62 -12.48 -3.29
C ASP A 78 -20.40 -12.67 -2.40
N ARG A 79 -20.60 -13.46 -1.36
CA ARG A 79 -19.55 -14.10 -0.57
C ARG A 79 -19.15 -15.41 -1.28
N GLY A 80 -18.55 -15.34 -2.43
CA GLY A 80 -17.94 -16.48 -3.08
C GLY A 80 -16.44 -16.42 -2.92
N ASP A 81 -15.81 -17.56 -2.77
CA ASP A 81 -14.40 -17.92 -2.97
C ASP A 81 -13.27 -16.90 -2.64
N PHE A 82 -13.58 -15.58 -2.69
CA PHE A 82 -12.61 -14.52 -2.49
C PHE A 82 -12.25 -14.30 -1.01
N ASP A 83 -13.20 -14.43 -0.09
CA ASP A 83 -12.98 -14.18 1.34
C ASP A 83 -12.26 -15.39 1.98
N GLU A 84 -12.55 -16.61 1.50
CA GLU A 84 -11.80 -17.82 1.85
C GLU A 84 -10.37 -17.80 1.29
N GLN A 85 -10.18 -17.23 0.11
CA GLN A 85 -8.89 -17.15 -0.57
C GLN A 85 -7.88 -16.23 0.13
N TYR A 86 -8.36 -15.31 0.97
CA TYR A 86 -7.53 -14.35 1.72
C TYR A 86 -7.46 -14.65 3.23
N GLY A 87 -7.94 -15.82 3.67
CA GLY A 87 -7.86 -16.23 5.08
C GLY A 87 -8.65 -15.34 6.05
N LEU A 88 -9.50 -14.45 5.52
CA LEU A 88 -10.35 -13.59 6.31
C LEU A 88 -11.49 -14.45 6.87
N GLY A 89 -11.38 -14.85 8.12
CA GLY A 89 -12.55 -15.27 8.89
C GLY A 89 -13.65 -14.22 8.71
N LYS A 90 -14.93 -14.61 8.71
CA LYS A 90 -16.14 -13.80 8.39
C LYS A 90 -15.86 -12.30 8.52
N PRO A 91 -15.82 -11.53 7.41
CA PRO A 91 -15.49 -10.11 7.48
C PRO A 91 -16.51 -9.44 8.39
N ALA A 92 -16.06 -8.92 9.51
CA ALA A 92 -16.92 -8.31 10.50
C ALA A 92 -17.58 -7.15 9.78
N ASN A 93 -17.36 -6.14 9.34
CA ASN A 93 -18.10 -5.08 8.63
C ASN A 93 -17.13 -4.16 7.85
N ALA A 94 -17.67 -3.22 7.12
CA ALA A 94 -16.85 -2.26 6.37
C ALA A 94 -15.84 -1.49 7.25
N ASN A 95 -16.18 -1.23 8.52
CA ASN A 95 -15.30 -0.53 9.46
C ASN A 95 -14.12 -1.38 9.87
N ALA A 96 -14.31 -2.69 10.13
CA ALA A 96 -13.23 -3.60 10.46
C ALA A 96 -12.24 -3.76 9.29
N THR A 97 -12.75 -3.88 8.06
CA THR A 97 -11.89 -3.90 6.87
C THR A 97 -11.10 -2.59 6.72
N MET A 98 -11.73 -1.45 6.95
CA MET A 98 -11.03 -0.16 6.90
C MET A 98 -10.01 0.00 8.03
N ALA A 99 -10.28 -0.55 9.22
CA ALA A 99 -9.30 -0.59 10.32
C ALA A 99 -8.08 -1.43 9.96
N LEU A 100 -8.29 -2.63 9.42
CA LEU A 100 -7.21 -3.50 8.93
C LEU A 100 -6.37 -2.82 7.83
N LEU A 101 -7.03 -2.15 6.89
CA LEU A 101 -6.30 -1.44 5.82
C LEU A 101 -5.43 -0.31 6.38
N ARG A 102 -5.90 0.41 7.40
CA ARG A 102 -5.11 1.44 8.08
C ARG A 102 -3.96 0.84 8.88
N ALA A 103 -4.20 -0.23 9.64
CA ALA A 103 -3.15 -0.94 10.37
C ALA A 103 -2.02 -1.40 9.41
N GLY A 104 -2.38 -1.89 8.21
CA GLY A 104 -1.39 -2.22 7.19
C GLY A 104 -0.61 -1.02 6.67
N VAL A 105 -1.21 0.18 6.61
CA VAL A 105 -0.48 1.42 6.26
C VAL A 105 0.50 1.79 7.37
N ASP A 106 0.07 1.71 8.65
CA ASP A 106 0.92 2.02 9.81
C ASP A 106 2.08 1.02 9.90
N PHE A 107 1.81 -0.27 9.70
CA PHE A 107 2.84 -1.30 9.67
C PHE A 107 3.83 -1.08 8.51
N ALA A 108 3.33 -0.73 7.32
CA ALA A 108 4.17 -0.43 6.17
C ALA A 108 5.06 0.79 6.39
N GLU A 109 4.51 1.85 7.01
CA GLU A 109 5.29 3.05 7.38
C GLU A 109 6.42 2.68 8.33
N LEU A 110 6.12 1.90 9.39
CA LEU A 110 7.11 1.47 10.38
C LEU A 110 8.26 0.66 9.76
N CYS A 111 7.96 -0.25 8.83
CA CYS A 111 8.94 -1.10 8.16
C CYS A 111 9.76 -0.35 7.09
N THR A 112 9.25 0.77 6.58
CA THR A 112 9.92 1.56 5.54
C THR A 112 11.02 2.43 6.14
N ARG A 113 12.20 2.41 5.54
CA ARG A 113 13.30 3.30 5.96
C ARG A 113 13.05 4.76 5.61
N PRO A 114 13.66 5.73 6.30
CA PRO A 114 13.55 7.14 5.95
C PRO A 114 13.97 7.41 4.50
N GLY A 115 13.09 8.05 3.73
CA GLY A 115 13.26 8.32 2.31
C GLY A 115 12.73 7.22 1.38
N GLY A 116 12.33 6.07 1.92
CA GLY A 116 11.72 4.95 1.20
C GLY A 116 10.24 5.19 0.85
N HIS A 117 9.62 4.21 0.20
CA HIS A 117 8.27 4.31 -0.34
C HIS A 117 7.31 3.29 0.26
N VAL A 118 6.07 3.73 0.52
CA VAL A 118 4.93 2.87 0.86
C VAL A 118 3.97 2.87 -0.33
N LEU A 119 3.70 1.70 -0.88
CA LEU A 119 2.81 1.52 -2.03
C LEU A 119 1.51 0.85 -1.57
N ILE A 120 0.39 1.56 -1.64
CA ILE A 120 -0.90 1.11 -1.12
C ILE A 120 -1.85 0.89 -2.29
N LYS A 121 -2.26 -0.36 -2.52
CA LYS A 121 -3.26 -0.66 -3.54
C LYS A 121 -4.65 -0.73 -2.93
N SER A 122 -5.56 0.04 -3.49
CA SER A 122 -6.96 0.09 -3.05
C SER A 122 -7.90 0.44 -4.18
N GLN A 123 -9.20 0.45 -3.90
CA GLN A 123 -10.24 0.74 -4.91
C GLN A 123 -11.42 1.44 -4.25
N PRO A 124 -12.01 2.48 -4.88
CA PRO A 124 -13.27 3.04 -4.39
C PRO A 124 -14.38 2.01 -4.42
N GLN A 125 -15.14 1.88 -3.32
CA GLN A 125 -16.21 0.89 -3.14
C GLN A 125 -17.59 1.57 -3.01
N VAL A 126 -18.65 0.84 -3.31
CA VAL A 126 -20.03 1.25 -2.97
C VAL A 126 -20.53 0.28 -1.93
N VAL A 127 -20.82 0.79 -0.73
CA VAL A 127 -21.28 0.02 0.43
C VAL A 127 -22.62 0.58 0.88
N SER A 128 -23.64 -0.27 0.91
CA SER A 128 -25.00 0.13 1.37
C SER A 128 -25.52 1.43 0.71
N GLY A 129 -25.24 1.60 -0.58
CA GLY A 129 -25.64 2.79 -1.36
C GLY A 129 -24.75 4.02 -1.20
N HIS A 130 -23.69 3.95 -0.41
CA HIS A 130 -22.73 5.04 -0.22
C HIS A 130 -21.38 4.75 -0.91
N LYS A 131 -20.81 5.79 -1.52
CA LYS A 131 -19.46 5.69 -2.10
C LYS A 131 -18.41 5.87 -1.02
N VAL A 132 -17.54 4.87 -0.86
CA VAL A 132 -16.37 4.92 0.03
C VAL A 132 -15.13 5.11 -0.83
N TRP A 133 -14.43 6.21 -0.63
CA TRP A 133 -13.23 6.59 -1.36
C TRP A 133 -11.98 6.05 -0.64
N GLN A 134 -11.81 4.71 -0.63
CA GLN A 134 -10.71 4.05 0.08
C GLN A 134 -9.33 4.65 -0.24
N PRO A 135 -8.94 4.88 -1.53
CA PRO A 135 -7.62 5.42 -1.82
C PRO A 135 -7.37 6.73 -1.08
N ARG A 136 -8.32 7.68 -1.16
CA ARG A 136 -8.25 8.95 -0.45
C ARG A 136 -8.14 8.79 1.06
N LEU A 137 -8.99 7.93 1.66
CA LEU A 137 -9.00 7.71 3.11
C LEU A 137 -7.70 7.08 3.62
N LEU A 138 -7.05 6.22 2.84
CA LEU A 138 -5.78 5.61 3.20
C LEU A 138 -4.62 6.58 3.01
N VAL A 139 -4.65 7.42 1.98
CA VAL A 139 -3.68 8.52 1.80
C VAL A 139 -3.78 9.50 2.95
N GLU A 140 -4.98 10.00 3.28
CA GLU A 140 -5.20 10.90 4.42
C GLU A 140 -4.73 10.29 5.76
N HIS A 141 -4.85 8.97 5.92
CA HIS A 141 -4.35 8.25 7.09
C HIS A 141 -2.82 8.23 7.12
N GLY A 142 -2.18 7.85 6.03
CA GLY A 142 -0.72 7.84 5.91
C GLY A 142 -0.11 9.24 6.09
N GLU A 143 -0.75 10.28 5.55
CA GLU A 143 -0.30 11.68 5.72
C GLU A 143 -0.35 12.13 7.19
N LYS A 144 -1.36 11.69 7.95
CA LYS A 144 -1.42 11.91 9.41
C LYS A 144 -0.30 11.18 10.15
N GLY A 145 0.16 10.04 9.64
CA GLY A 145 1.34 9.30 10.12
C GLY A 145 2.67 9.91 9.68
N GLY A 146 2.66 10.97 8.85
CA GLY A 146 3.87 11.65 8.40
C GLY A 146 4.35 11.25 7.01
N LEU A 147 3.67 10.33 6.32
CA LEU A 147 3.96 10.02 4.92
C LEU A 147 3.53 11.19 4.02
N THR A 148 4.09 11.25 2.81
CA THR A 148 3.69 12.24 1.79
C THR A 148 3.30 11.52 0.52
N LEU A 149 2.11 11.78 -0.02
CA LEU A 149 1.71 11.27 -1.33
C LEU A 149 2.62 11.87 -2.41
N VAL A 150 3.23 11.02 -3.23
CA VAL A 150 4.15 11.44 -4.30
C VAL A 150 3.65 11.07 -5.69
N ASP A 151 2.85 10.00 -5.82
CA ASP A 151 2.28 9.57 -7.10
C ASP A 151 1.06 8.67 -6.94
N GLU A 152 0.27 8.50 -8.01
CA GLU A 152 -0.83 7.56 -8.11
C GLU A 152 -0.85 6.88 -9.48
N LEU A 153 -0.81 5.56 -9.49
CA LEU A 153 -0.94 4.76 -10.70
C LEU A 153 -2.32 4.11 -10.75
N LEU A 154 -3.04 4.27 -11.86
CA LEU A 154 -4.38 3.72 -12.03
C LEU A 154 -4.37 2.47 -12.91
N LEU A 155 -4.98 1.39 -12.42
CA LEU A 155 -5.30 0.21 -13.22
C LEU A 155 -6.78 0.25 -13.60
N VAL A 156 -7.06 0.65 -14.84
CA VAL A 156 -8.42 0.66 -15.38
C VAL A 156 -8.78 -0.72 -15.92
N ARG A 157 -9.97 -1.21 -15.60
CA ARG A 157 -10.51 -2.49 -16.07
C ARG A 157 -11.75 -2.26 -16.92
N PRO A 158 -12.15 -3.23 -17.75
CA PRO A 158 -13.43 -3.15 -18.44
C PRO A 158 -14.59 -2.86 -17.47
N PRO A 159 -15.60 -2.08 -17.89
CA PRO A 159 -16.75 -1.80 -17.05
C PRO A 159 -17.46 -3.10 -16.64
N ARG A 160 -17.86 -3.19 -15.37
CA ARG A 160 -18.67 -4.32 -14.90
C ARG A 160 -20.14 -4.00 -15.12
N PRO A 161 -20.98 -5.00 -15.50
CA PRO A 161 -22.41 -4.81 -15.59
C PRO A 161 -22.97 -4.25 -14.28
N GLN A 162 -23.89 -3.31 -14.39
CA GLN A 162 -24.63 -2.81 -13.23
C GLN A 162 -25.66 -3.86 -12.82
N PRO A 163 -25.96 -4.03 -11.51
CA PRO A 163 -27.00 -4.96 -11.06
C PRO A 163 -28.34 -4.59 -11.69
N ALA A 164 -28.98 -5.55 -12.37
CA ALA A 164 -30.33 -5.36 -12.89
C ALA A 164 -31.35 -5.17 -11.74
N GLY A 165 -32.37 -4.36 -11.98
CA GLY A 165 -33.54 -4.22 -11.07
C GLY A 165 -33.33 -3.40 -9.81
N ARG A 166 -32.21 -2.69 -9.64
CA ARG A 166 -31.99 -1.77 -8.50
C ARG A 166 -31.60 -0.38 -8.99
N ARG A 167 -32.24 0.65 -8.41
CA ARG A 167 -31.78 2.03 -8.61
C ARG A 167 -30.42 2.20 -7.98
N GLN A 168 -29.42 2.43 -8.80
CA GLN A 168 -28.06 2.69 -8.33
C GLN A 168 -27.85 4.19 -8.19
N VAL A 169 -27.47 4.63 -6.98
CA VAL A 169 -27.22 6.04 -6.67
C VAL A 169 -25.79 6.43 -7.05
N HIS A 170 -24.84 5.48 -6.97
CA HIS A 170 -23.43 5.72 -7.27
C HIS A 170 -22.91 4.70 -8.28
N SER A 171 -22.08 5.13 -9.23
CA SER A 171 -21.40 4.24 -10.17
C SER A 171 -20.36 3.38 -9.43
N ARG A 172 -20.25 2.11 -9.83
CA ARG A 172 -19.15 1.24 -9.39
C ARG A 172 -17.88 1.64 -10.13
N SER A 173 -16.79 1.78 -9.38
CA SER A 173 -15.49 2.05 -9.98
C SER A 173 -14.96 0.81 -10.71
N ASN A 174 -14.44 1.01 -11.92
CA ASN A 174 -13.79 -0.01 -12.73
C ASN A 174 -12.25 0.11 -12.71
N TYR A 175 -11.71 0.81 -11.72
CA TYR A 175 -10.28 1.02 -11.56
C TYR A 175 -9.84 0.74 -10.13
N SER A 176 -8.56 0.36 -9.98
CA SER A 176 -7.84 0.38 -8.71
C SER A 176 -6.74 1.43 -8.78
N VAL A 177 -6.36 1.93 -7.62
CA VAL A 177 -5.30 2.92 -7.45
C VAL A 177 -4.16 2.26 -6.68
N LEU A 178 -2.94 2.47 -7.13
CA LEU A 178 -1.72 2.27 -6.36
C LEU A 178 -1.24 3.65 -5.96
N SER A 179 -1.54 4.04 -4.73
CA SER A 179 -1.06 5.29 -4.14
C SER A 179 0.37 5.07 -3.64
N ILE A 180 1.29 5.91 -4.06
CA ILE A 180 2.71 5.84 -3.72
C ILE A 180 3.00 6.97 -2.75
N MET A 181 3.38 6.61 -1.53
CA MET A 181 3.69 7.55 -0.47
C MET A 181 5.18 7.44 -0.11
N ARG A 182 5.77 8.53 0.33
CA ARG A 182 7.17 8.60 0.72
C ARG A 182 7.29 8.88 2.21
N LYS A 183 8.13 8.09 2.90
CA LYS A 183 8.55 8.38 4.26
C LYS A 183 9.57 9.52 4.23
N PRO A 184 9.42 10.59 5.04
CA PRO A 184 10.39 11.69 5.09
C PRO A 184 11.79 11.18 5.41
N LYS A 185 12.80 11.79 4.81
CA LYS A 185 14.18 11.55 5.23
C LYS A 185 14.35 12.12 6.65
N THR A 186 15.01 11.38 7.53
CA THR A 186 15.45 11.92 8.81
C THR A 186 16.27 13.18 8.51
N LYS A 187 15.94 14.33 9.12
CA LYS A 187 16.77 15.52 9.00
C LYS A 187 18.15 15.18 9.58
N GLY A 188 19.10 14.87 8.72
CA GLY A 188 20.50 14.66 9.13
C GLY A 188 20.95 15.86 9.94
N ALA A 189 21.57 15.63 11.07
CA ALA A 189 22.31 16.68 11.77
C ALA A 189 23.21 17.37 10.75
N ASN A 190 23.02 18.66 10.60
CA ASN A 190 23.74 19.52 9.65
C ASN A 190 25.24 19.33 9.91
N ARG A 191 25.91 18.45 9.14
CA ARG A 191 27.37 18.46 9.10
C ARG A 191 27.72 19.73 8.37
N ASN A 192 28.00 20.80 9.15
CA ASN A 192 28.71 21.96 8.69
C ASN A 192 30.00 21.52 8.00
N ARG A 193 29.94 21.28 6.69
CA ARG A 193 31.12 21.37 5.85
C ARG A 193 31.43 22.83 5.70
N GLY A 194 32.31 23.34 6.53
CA GLY A 194 32.94 24.63 6.36
C GLY A 194 33.67 24.61 5.01
N GLU A 195 33.03 25.15 3.98
CA GLU A 195 33.74 25.56 2.78
C GLU A 195 34.50 26.86 3.12
N THR A 196 35.79 26.69 3.41
CA THR A 196 36.75 27.78 3.41
C THR A 196 36.90 28.28 1.98
N SER A 197 36.11 29.30 1.65
CA SER A 197 36.22 30.02 0.39
C SER A 197 37.52 30.86 0.41
N THR A 198 38.56 30.36 -0.18
CA THR A 198 39.79 31.14 -0.45
C THR A 198 39.50 32.04 -1.66
N ARG A 199 39.09 33.28 -1.40
CA ARG A 199 39.07 34.34 -2.42
C ARG A 199 40.51 34.65 -2.82
N LYS A 200 40.93 34.21 -4.03
CA LYS A 200 42.12 34.78 -4.71
C LYS A 200 41.74 36.16 -5.20
N VAL A 201 42.39 37.19 -4.60
CA VAL A 201 42.44 38.54 -5.13
C VAL A 201 43.45 38.51 -6.26
N LEU A 202 43.06 38.88 -7.50
CA LEU A 202 43.94 39.21 -8.60
C LEU A 202 44.14 40.74 -8.60
N VAL A 203 45.42 41.09 -8.50
CA VAL A 203 45.93 42.45 -8.78
C VAL A 203 46.16 42.57 -10.28
#